data_5a915bf2f507717855388d1df4b563d1
#
_entry.id   5a915bf2f507717855388d1df4b563d1
#
_cell.length_a   1.000
_cell.length_b   1.000
_cell.length_c   1.000
_cell.angle_alpha   90.00
_cell.angle_beta   90.00
_cell.angle_gamma   90.00
#
_symmetry.space_group_name_H-M   'P 1'
#
loop_
_entity.id
_entity.type
_entity.pdbx_description
1 polymer ?
#
loop_
_entity_poly.entity_id
_entity_poly.type
_entity_poly.pdbx_seq_one_letter_code
_entity_poly.pdbx_strand_id
1 'polypeptide(L)'
;MGFSPHLGSDSGPHHREGRRLTQRTVVWCVSLCVLFSLAVVGIWYGVRAVTPQPLPLGTGTNPASAVTVQQAISLPTSGREPVIGVVATFGDDAEGSAWRLNAQGARVAQYRLALGNSSVKVLYANDKGTEQGAREAVEKLSSEGALGIVLASRGEHLRGATAAAKERNVAVIEAYDRVDAGDGVWSFALDPEQEKQVYTTAIRSLAGASSMGSSQQLDGVRTILLDAGEGSAPDLPYTHRVQVSADEDSMKDTLKELTRLLGDKSSGSSPVLVLTGSASTQANVLRSLQRAGITSPVIAGEEALTEPFTRLLLENGGSLTDNIRIVGRVQARAAALSADDAGRASSAFVSTVERMKNDSSLKDLSGEQAFSKSAVWADAPSHNALLAFAYATSHVREYTPEAVRRVLGTLRLDAKDSTVAYSLDF
;
A
#
# COMPACT_ATOMS: atom_id res chain seq x y z
N MET A 1 52.80 -51.60 -14.64
CA MET A 1 52.71 -52.73 -13.74
C MET A 1 51.24 -52.75 -13.26
N GLY A 2 50.35 -53.51 -13.80
CA GLY A 2 50.22 -54.91 -14.15
C GLY A 2 49.58 -55.62 -12.98
N PHE A 3 48.28 -55.89 -13.09
CA PHE A 3 47.68 -57.22 -13.13
C PHE A 3 46.16 -57.17 -12.82
N SER A 4 45.35 -57.57 -13.79
CA SER A 4 44.08 -58.30 -13.67
C SER A 4 44.39 -59.78 -13.61
N PRO A 5 43.47 -60.74 -13.56
CA PRO A 5 42.01 -60.79 -13.25
C PRO A 5 41.70 -62.01 -12.34
N HIS A 6 40.45 -62.24 -11.97
CA HIS A 6 39.90 -63.61 -11.98
C HIS A 6 38.34 -63.60 -12.07
N LEU A 7 37.90 -64.35 -13.06
CA LEU A 7 36.54 -64.79 -13.32
C LEU A 7 36.14 -65.91 -12.30
N GLY A 8 34.86 -65.87 -11.91
CA GLY A 8 34.20 -66.97 -11.24
C GLY A 8 32.72 -66.93 -11.60
N SER A 9 32.38 -67.78 -12.59
CA SER A 9 30.97 -68.08 -12.95
C SER A 9 30.39 -69.03 -11.92
N ASP A 10 29.17 -68.72 -11.43
CA ASP A 10 28.34 -69.84 -10.97
C ASP A 10 26.87 -69.57 -11.28
N SER A 11 26.29 -70.46 -12.03
CA SER A 11 24.90 -70.49 -12.54
C SER A 11 24.03 -71.25 -11.56
N GLY A 12 23.03 -70.58 -10.98
CA GLY A 12 21.98 -71.21 -10.18
C GLY A 12 20.58 -70.78 -10.69
N PRO A 13 19.62 -71.67 -10.70
CA PRO A 13 18.39 -71.56 -11.48
C PRO A 13 17.36 -70.61 -10.83
N HIS A 14 16.76 -69.74 -11.66
CA HIS A 14 15.65 -68.88 -11.30
C HIS A 14 14.40 -69.72 -11.00
N HIS A 15 14.02 -69.80 -9.75
CA HIS A 15 12.65 -70.11 -9.33
C HIS A 15 11.75 -68.88 -9.45
N ARG A 16 10.90 -68.88 -10.47
CA ARG A 16 9.75 -67.98 -10.56
C ARG A 16 8.67 -68.41 -9.59
N GLU A 17 8.63 -67.88 -8.38
CA GLU A 17 7.44 -67.96 -7.54
C GLU A 17 6.39 -66.94 -8.05
N GLY A 18 5.38 -67.46 -8.72
CA GLY A 18 4.17 -66.74 -9.04
C GLY A 18 3.39 -66.46 -7.78
N ARG A 19 3.51 -65.24 -7.25
CA ARG A 19 2.64 -64.75 -6.15
C ARG A 19 1.19 -64.75 -6.65
N ARG A 20 0.40 -65.77 -6.30
CA ARG A 20 -1.03 -65.77 -6.44
C ARG A 20 -1.60 -64.72 -5.48
N LEU A 21 -2.06 -63.56 -6.03
CA LEU A 21 -2.87 -62.60 -5.28
C LEU A 21 -4.09 -63.30 -4.73
N THR A 22 -4.18 -63.43 -3.43
CA THR A 22 -5.32 -64.09 -2.79
C THR A 22 -6.58 -63.23 -3.01
N GLN A 23 -7.72 -63.94 -3.24
CA GLN A 23 -9.02 -63.30 -3.52
C GLN A 23 -9.38 -62.17 -2.53
N ARG A 24 -8.89 -62.26 -1.30
CA ARG A 24 -9.00 -61.21 -0.29
C ARG A 24 -8.32 -59.87 -0.65
N THR A 25 -7.11 -59.93 -1.25
CA THR A 25 -6.37 -58.70 -1.65
C THR A 25 -7.06 -58.00 -2.82
N VAL A 26 -7.62 -58.74 -3.75
CA VAL A 26 -8.39 -58.17 -4.87
C VAL A 26 -9.68 -57.48 -4.36
N VAL A 27 -10.38 -58.08 -3.42
CA VAL A 27 -11.61 -57.49 -2.83
C VAL A 27 -11.25 -56.19 -2.05
N TRP A 28 -10.13 -56.19 -1.33
CA TRP A 28 -9.70 -54.97 -0.62
C TRP A 28 -9.31 -53.82 -1.56
N CYS A 29 -8.61 -54.12 -2.66
CA CYS A 29 -8.26 -53.10 -3.67
C CYS A 29 -9.49 -52.54 -4.35
N VAL A 30 -10.47 -53.37 -4.72
CA VAL A 30 -11.72 -52.96 -5.35
C VAL A 30 -12.55 -52.07 -4.37
N SER A 31 -12.64 -52.50 -3.11
CA SER A 31 -13.36 -51.71 -2.08
C SER A 31 -12.72 -50.34 -1.85
N LEU A 32 -11.38 -50.27 -1.83
CA LEU A 32 -10.65 -48.98 -1.69
C LEU A 32 -10.87 -48.05 -2.89
N CYS A 33 -10.88 -48.58 -4.12
CA CYS A 33 -11.15 -47.81 -5.32
C CYS A 33 -12.59 -47.27 -5.35
N VAL A 34 -13.58 -48.06 -4.92
CA VAL A 34 -14.96 -47.60 -4.83
C VAL A 34 -15.13 -46.52 -3.78
N LEU A 35 -14.52 -46.66 -2.60
CA LEU A 35 -14.56 -45.64 -1.57
C LEU A 35 -13.88 -44.35 -2.01
N PHE A 36 -12.73 -44.45 -2.73
CA PHE A 36 -12.05 -43.27 -3.27
C PHE A 36 -12.89 -42.56 -4.34
N SER A 37 -13.54 -43.33 -5.22
CA SER A 37 -14.43 -42.78 -6.23
C SER A 37 -15.66 -42.10 -5.63
N LEU A 38 -16.25 -42.66 -4.57
CA LEU A 38 -17.34 -42.02 -3.83
C LEU A 38 -16.91 -40.75 -3.10
N ALA A 39 -15.70 -40.74 -2.54
CA ALA A 39 -15.13 -39.53 -1.92
C ALA A 39 -14.88 -38.41 -2.93
N VAL A 40 -14.35 -38.72 -4.12
CA VAL A 40 -14.14 -37.75 -5.20
C VAL A 40 -15.47 -37.19 -5.71
N VAL A 41 -16.47 -38.04 -5.88
CA VAL A 41 -17.83 -37.62 -6.28
C VAL A 41 -18.47 -36.76 -5.19
N GLY A 42 -18.33 -37.13 -3.90
CA GLY A 42 -18.79 -36.34 -2.75
C GLY A 42 -18.16 -34.97 -2.67
N ILE A 43 -16.82 -34.89 -2.89
CA ILE A 43 -16.10 -33.61 -2.95
C ILE A 43 -16.58 -32.78 -4.16
N TRP A 44 -16.78 -33.41 -5.33
CA TRP A 44 -17.23 -32.70 -6.52
C TRP A 44 -18.65 -32.15 -6.37
N TYR A 45 -19.57 -32.89 -5.73
CA TYR A 45 -20.92 -32.42 -5.39
C TYR A 45 -20.89 -31.39 -4.26
N GLY A 46 -20.03 -31.54 -3.26
CA GLY A 46 -19.84 -30.57 -2.16
C GLY A 46 -19.30 -29.23 -2.68
N VAL A 47 -18.31 -29.23 -3.57
CA VAL A 47 -17.78 -28.01 -4.21
C VAL A 47 -18.83 -27.32 -5.07
N ARG A 48 -19.68 -28.07 -5.76
CA ARG A 48 -20.80 -27.49 -6.54
C ARG A 48 -21.90 -26.88 -5.66
N ALA A 49 -22.13 -27.44 -4.47
CA ALA A 49 -23.13 -26.90 -3.53
C ALA A 49 -22.65 -25.62 -2.80
N VAL A 50 -21.33 -25.38 -2.76
CA VAL A 50 -20.72 -24.20 -2.09
C VAL A 50 -20.36 -23.10 -3.11
N THR A 51 -20.41 -23.35 -4.41
CA THR A 51 -20.33 -22.25 -5.38
C THR A 51 -21.59 -21.38 -5.22
N PRO A 52 -21.45 -20.10 -4.80
CA PRO A 52 -22.61 -19.22 -4.80
C PRO A 52 -23.19 -19.21 -6.22
N GLN A 53 -24.43 -19.65 -6.37
CA GLN A 53 -25.12 -19.40 -7.63
C GLN A 53 -25.11 -17.90 -7.85
N PRO A 54 -24.72 -17.40 -9.04
CA PRO A 54 -24.92 -16.01 -9.36
C PRO A 54 -26.42 -15.75 -9.11
N LEU A 55 -26.69 -14.80 -8.22
CA LEU A 55 -28.04 -14.31 -8.00
C LEU A 55 -28.63 -14.04 -9.37
N PRO A 56 -29.85 -14.56 -9.70
CA PRO A 56 -30.47 -14.23 -10.95
C PRO A 56 -30.55 -12.72 -11.03
N LEU A 57 -29.81 -12.13 -11.95
CA LEU A 57 -29.97 -10.74 -12.32
C LEU A 57 -31.45 -10.58 -12.67
N GLY A 58 -32.15 -9.86 -11.80
CA GLY A 58 -33.56 -9.60 -12.00
C GLY A 58 -33.76 -9.14 -13.44
N THR A 59 -34.69 -9.76 -14.13
CA THR A 59 -35.18 -9.34 -15.44
C THR A 59 -35.96 -8.02 -15.32
N GLY A 60 -35.34 -7.02 -14.67
CA GLY A 60 -35.76 -5.64 -14.73
C GLY A 60 -35.41 -5.11 -16.10
N THR A 61 -36.37 -4.73 -16.86
CA THR A 61 -36.33 -4.21 -18.23
C THR A 61 -35.71 -2.83 -18.39
N ASN A 62 -34.70 -2.51 -17.61
CA ASN A 62 -33.72 -1.47 -17.89
C ASN A 62 -32.33 -2.09 -17.75
N PRO A 63 -31.60 -2.27 -18.86
CA PRO A 63 -30.16 -2.44 -18.70
C PRO A 63 -29.70 -1.17 -17.99
N ALA A 64 -29.31 -1.30 -16.70
CA ALA A 64 -28.55 -0.26 -16.06
C ALA A 64 -27.43 0.06 -17.05
N SER A 65 -27.47 1.23 -17.64
CA SER A 65 -26.44 1.69 -18.59
C SER A 65 -25.15 1.46 -17.86
N ALA A 66 -24.32 0.56 -18.38
CA ALA A 66 -23.02 0.30 -17.79
C ALA A 66 -22.36 1.67 -17.69
N VAL A 67 -22.24 2.21 -16.47
CA VAL A 67 -21.64 3.52 -16.26
C VAL A 67 -20.21 3.35 -16.72
N THR A 68 -19.94 3.83 -17.93
CA THR A 68 -18.60 3.79 -18.49
C THR A 68 -17.74 4.66 -17.60
N VAL A 69 -16.88 4.03 -16.81
CA VAL A 69 -15.98 4.75 -15.93
C VAL A 69 -14.98 5.51 -16.79
N GLN A 70 -15.07 6.83 -16.77
CA GLN A 70 -14.22 7.69 -17.60
C GLN A 70 -12.78 7.67 -17.08
N GLN A 71 -11.92 6.89 -17.73
CA GLN A 71 -10.50 6.80 -17.37
C GLN A 71 -9.71 8.03 -17.81
N ALA A 72 -10.05 8.63 -18.92
CA ALA A 72 -9.39 9.80 -19.52
C ALA A 72 -9.63 11.07 -18.68
N ILE A 73 -8.60 11.89 -18.55
CA ILE A 73 -8.67 13.23 -17.94
C ILE A 73 -8.33 14.27 -19.03
N SER A 74 -9.31 15.10 -19.36
CA SER A 74 -9.16 16.15 -20.36
C SER A 74 -9.09 17.51 -19.70
N LEU A 75 -7.99 18.23 -19.91
CA LEU A 75 -7.78 19.59 -19.43
C LEU A 75 -7.73 20.56 -20.61
N PRO A 76 -7.98 21.86 -20.39
CA PRO A 76 -7.71 22.87 -21.41
C PRO A 76 -6.25 22.80 -21.85
N THR A 77 -6.01 22.68 -23.16
CA THR A 77 -4.65 22.59 -23.70
C THR A 77 -4.22 23.93 -24.29
N SER A 78 -3.01 24.37 -23.97
CA SER A 78 -2.39 25.57 -24.52
C SER A 78 -1.52 25.30 -25.76
N GLY A 79 -1.52 24.03 -26.22
CA GLY A 79 -0.64 23.57 -27.30
C GLY A 79 0.81 23.33 -26.88
N ARG A 80 1.12 23.46 -25.59
CA ARG A 80 2.43 23.11 -25.01
C ARG A 80 2.28 21.95 -24.04
N GLU A 81 3.24 21.05 -24.02
CA GLU A 81 3.31 19.96 -23.05
C GLU A 81 4.09 20.44 -21.81
N PRO A 82 3.43 20.63 -20.66
CA PRO A 82 4.11 21.06 -19.44
C PRO A 82 5.04 19.97 -18.91
N VAL A 83 6.13 20.39 -18.28
CA VAL A 83 7.08 19.50 -17.61
C VAL A 83 6.80 19.49 -16.12
N ILE A 84 6.60 18.32 -15.53
CA ILE A 84 6.40 18.11 -14.09
C ILE A 84 7.47 17.15 -13.58
N GLY A 85 8.14 17.52 -12.49
CA GLY A 85 9.13 16.69 -11.83
C GLY A 85 8.48 15.71 -10.84
N VAL A 86 9.05 14.52 -10.68
CA VAL A 86 8.74 13.59 -9.61
C VAL A 86 10.05 13.13 -8.98
N VAL A 87 10.17 13.32 -7.68
CA VAL A 87 11.28 12.83 -6.87
C VAL A 87 10.79 11.64 -6.07
N ALA A 88 11.53 10.54 -6.10
CA ALA A 88 11.28 9.37 -5.24
C ALA A 88 12.59 8.70 -4.86
N THR A 89 12.59 7.94 -3.77
CA THR A 89 13.78 7.25 -3.27
C THR A 89 13.91 5.87 -3.87
N PHE A 90 15.04 5.59 -4.52
CA PHE A 90 15.39 4.26 -5.02
C PHE A 90 16.71 3.81 -4.38
N GLY A 91 16.68 2.63 -3.80
CA GLY A 91 17.75 2.01 -3.05
C GLY A 91 17.14 1.17 -1.94
N ASP A 92 17.64 -0.03 -1.67
CA ASP A 92 16.91 -0.98 -0.82
C ASP A 92 16.93 -0.46 0.61
N ASP A 93 17.68 0.08 1.31
CA ASP A 93 17.63 0.51 2.71
C ASP A 93 17.68 2.05 2.88
N ALA A 94 17.42 2.79 1.79
CA ALA A 94 17.44 4.25 1.85
C ALA A 94 16.18 4.80 2.52
N GLU A 95 16.32 5.88 3.29
CA GLU A 95 15.18 6.57 3.90
C GLU A 95 14.14 6.96 2.85
N GLY A 96 12.88 6.57 3.04
CA GLY A 96 11.80 6.82 2.09
C GLY A 96 11.62 5.77 0.99
N SER A 97 12.55 4.83 0.81
CA SER A 97 12.49 3.83 -0.26
C SER A 97 11.26 2.91 -0.20
N ALA A 98 10.65 2.76 0.98
CA ALA A 98 9.41 2.01 1.15
C ALA A 98 8.27 2.55 0.26
N TRP A 99 8.26 3.84 -0.05
CA TRP A 99 7.21 4.52 -0.80
C TRP A 99 7.41 4.51 -2.33
N ARG A 100 8.53 3.98 -2.83
CA ARG A 100 8.89 3.99 -4.25
C ARG A 100 7.83 3.41 -5.18
N LEU A 101 7.14 2.36 -4.73
CA LEU A 101 6.09 1.72 -5.53
C LEU A 101 4.77 2.49 -5.46
N ASN A 102 4.51 3.18 -4.35
CA ASN A 102 3.37 4.06 -4.18
C ASN A 102 3.44 5.28 -5.14
N ALA A 103 4.64 5.79 -5.40
CA ALA A 103 4.91 6.87 -6.35
C ALA A 103 4.39 6.58 -7.78
N GLN A 104 4.10 5.32 -8.11
CA GLN A 104 3.54 4.94 -9.41
C GLN A 104 2.14 5.51 -9.67
N GLY A 105 1.44 6.02 -8.67
CA GLY A 105 0.21 6.80 -8.87
C GLY A 105 0.42 8.00 -9.80
N ALA A 106 1.57 8.67 -9.75
CA ALA A 106 1.93 9.73 -10.68
C ALA A 106 2.00 9.22 -12.15
N ARG A 107 2.51 8.01 -12.36
CA ARG A 107 2.52 7.38 -13.69
C ARG A 107 1.11 7.09 -14.21
N VAL A 108 0.19 6.70 -13.29
CA VAL A 108 -1.23 6.52 -13.64
C VAL A 108 -1.89 7.84 -14.02
N ALA A 109 -1.63 8.93 -13.29
CA ALA A 109 -2.12 10.27 -13.65
C ALA A 109 -1.63 10.70 -15.04
N GLN A 110 -0.33 10.55 -15.32
CA GLN A 110 0.24 10.83 -16.63
C GLN A 110 -0.46 10.04 -17.73
N TYR A 111 -0.71 8.77 -17.55
CA TYR A 111 -1.40 7.92 -18.52
C TYR A 111 -2.85 8.37 -18.73
N ARG A 112 -3.58 8.70 -17.68
CA ARG A 112 -4.97 9.21 -17.77
C ARG A 112 -5.06 10.54 -18.50
N LEU A 113 -4.11 11.45 -18.27
CA LEU A 113 -4.01 12.72 -18.97
C LEU A 113 -3.72 12.51 -20.47
N ALA A 114 -2.81 11.60 -20.81
CA ALA A 114 -2.52 11.25 -22.20
C ALA A 114 -3.75 10.67 -22.92
N LEU A 115 -4.55 9.82 -22.25
CA LEU A 115 -5.82 9.33 -22.79
C LEU A 115 -6.83 10.47 -23.09
N GLY A 116 -6.76 11.56 -22.35
CA GLY A 116 -7.61 12.74 -22.53
C GLY A 116 -7.01 13.83 -23.44
N ASN A 117 -5.95 13.53 -24.17
CA ASN A 117 -5.21 14.49 -25.01
C ASN A 117 -4.66 15.70 -24.22
N SER A 118 -4.35 15.50 -22.95
CA SER A 118 -3.80 16.52 -22.04
C SER A 118 -2.43 16.09 -21.52
N SER A 119 -1.56 15.65 -22.43
CA SER A 119 -0.24 15.09 -22.09
C SER A 119 0.61 16.05 -21.28
N VAL A 120 1.31 15.49 -20.28
CA VAL A 120 2.35 16.14 -19.51
C VAL A 120 3.64 15.35 -19.62
N LYS A 121 4.76 16.03 -19.76
CA LYS A 121 6.08 15.41 -19.68
C LYS A 121 6.45 15.23 -18.23
N VAL A 122 6.63 14.00 -17.79
CA VAL A 122 7.10 13.70 -16.42
C VAL A 122 8.60 13.43 -16.48
N LEU A 123 9.35 14.19 -15.69
CA LEU A 123 10.77 13.93 -15.42
C LEU A 123 10.89 13.29 -14.03
N TYR A 124 11.81 12.34 -13.93
CA TYR A 124 12.02 11.59 -12.71
C TYR A 124 13.45 11.80 -12.18
N ALA A 125 13.58 11.91 -10.85
CA ALA A 125 14.86 11.95 -10.16
C ALA A 125 14.83 11.11 -8.87
N ASN A 126 15.97 10.46 -8.59
CA ASN A 126 16.20 9.70 -7.37
C ASN A 126 16.92 10.58 -6.34
N ASP A 127 16.34 10.75 -5.15
CA ASP A 127 16.92 11.50 -4.03
C ASP A 127 17.91 10.67 -3.19
N LYS A 128 18.02 9.37 -3.47
CA LYS A 128 18.91 8.43 -2.78
C LYS A 128 18.66 8.31 -1.25
N GLY A 129 17.55 8.86 -0.75
CA GLY A 129 17.22 8.92 0.68
C GLY A 129 18.19 9.77 1.49
N THR A 130 18.77 10.81 0.88
CA THR A 130 19.71 11.72 1.54
C THR A 130 19.33 13.17 1.29
N GLU A 131 19.57 14.06 2.26
CA GLU A 131 19.25 15.48 2.13
C GLU A 131 19.96 16.11 0.92
N GLN A 132 21.24 15.78 0.70
CA GLN A 132 21.98 16.25 -0.45
C GLN A 132 21.40 15.68 -1.77
N GLY A 133 21.05 14.40 -1.81
CA GLY A 133 20.44 13.78 -2.99
C GLY A 133 19.07 14.37 -3.33
N ALA A 134 18.28 14.68 -2.30
CA ALA A 134 16.98 15.33 -2.46
C ALA A 134 17.14 16.77 -3.02
N ARG A 135 18.11 17.52 -2.53
CA ARG A 135 18.50 18.84 -3.08
C ARG A 135 18.89 18.72 -4.56
N GLU A 136 19.84 17.83 -4.87
CA GLU A 136 20.33 17.61 -6.24
C GLU A 136 19.21 17.20 -7.21
N ALA A 137 18.27 16.36 -6.75
CA ALA A 137 17.11 15.94 -7.53
C ALA A 137 16.23 17.13 -7.92
N VAL A 138 15.91 18.04 -7.00
CA VAL A 138 15.10 19.23 -7.27
C VAL A 138 15.87 20.20 -8.17
N GLU A 139 17.14 20.43 -7.93
CA GLU A 139 17.97 21.31 -8.78
C GLU A 139 18.04 20.81 -10.22
N LYS A 140 18.25 19.49 -10.42
CA LYS A 140 18.25 18.85 -11.71
C LYS A 140 16.91 19.06 -12.42
N LEU A 141 15.79 18.68 -11.78
CA LEU A 141 14.46 18.77 -12.38
C LEU A 141 14.11 20.23 -12.73
N SER A 142 14.45 21.19 -11.87
CA SER A 142 14.25 22.62 -12.13
C SER A 142 15.07 23.09 -13.33
N SER A 143 16.33 22.67 -13.46
CA SER A 143 17.19 23.01 -14.60
C SER A 143 16.71 22.39 -15.91
N GLU A 144 15.99 21.28 -15.86
CA GLU A 144 15.37 20.60 -17.00
C GLU A 144 13.97 21.17 -17.34
N GLY A 145 13.55 22.23 -16.65
CA GLY A 145 12.34 22.99 -16.93
C GLY A 145 11.07 22.49 -16.23
N ALA A 146 11.19 21.76 -15.12
CA ALA A 146 10.03 21.38 -14.32
C ALA A 146 9.31 22.62 -13.77
N LEU A 147 8.02 22.72 -13.99
CA LEU A 147 7.15 23.82 -13.55
C LEU A 147 6.62 23.60 -12.14
N GLY A 148 6.69 22.37 -11.64
CA GLY A 148 6.33 21.94 -10.31
C GLY A 148 6.90 20.56 -10.03
N ILE A 149 7.06 20.20 -8.77
CA ILE A 149 7.72 18.96 -8.36
C ILE A 149 6.88 18.22 -7.32
N VAL A 150 6.61 16.95 -7.58
CA VAL A 150 6.01 16.01 -6.62
C VAL A 150 7.14 15.34 -5.86
N LEU A 151 7.13 15.44 -4.52
CA LEU A 151 7.99 14.65 -3.64
C LEU A 151 7.22 13.39 -3.26
N ALA A 152 7.53 12.30 -3.94
CA ALA A 152 6.89 10.99 -3.74
C ALA A 152 7.80 10.06 -2.92
N SER A 153 8.30 10.59 -1.81
CA SER A 153 9.11 9.92 -0.81
C SER A 153 8.67 10.36 0.59
N ARG A 154 9.29 9.82 1.64
CA ARG A 154 9.01 10.16 3.03
C ARG A 154 10.30 10.14 3.84
N GLY A 155 10.48 11.12 4.73
CA GLY A 155 11.60 11.21 5.65
C GLY A 155 12.22 12.60 5.74
N GLU A 156 13.05 12.80 6.76
CA GLU A 156 13.71 14.07 7.06
C GLU A 156 14.65 14.55 5.94
N HIS A 157 15.15 13.62 5.11
CA HIS A 157 16.00 13.95 3.96
C HIS A 157 15.30 14.88 2.95
N LEU A 158 13.95 14.92 2.93
CA LEU A 158 13.19 15.81 2.06
C LEU A 158 13.40 17.31 2.38
N ARG A 159 13.99 17.66 3.53
CA ARG A 159 14.40 19.06 3.83
C ARG A 159 15.33 19.63 2.76
N GLY A 160 16.21 18.81 2.21
CA GLY A 160 17.06 19.23 1.09
C GLY A 160 16.28 19.60 -0.15
N ALA A 161 15.21 18.82 -0.46
CA ALA A 161 14.33 19.11 -1.59
C ALA A 161 13.52 20.41 -1.38
N THR A 162 12.90 20.58 -0.21
CA THR A 162 12.07 21.76 0.07
C THR A 162 12.90 23.03 0.12
N ALA A 163 14.12 22.99 0.67
CA ALA A 163 15.06 24.09 0.65
C ALA A 163 15.45 24.48 -0.79
N ALA A 164 15.83 23.51 -1.63
CA ALA A 164 16.16 23.77 -3.03
C ALA A 164 14.97 24.31 -3.82
N ALA A 165 13.76 23.82 -3.57
CA ALA A 165 12.54 24.30 -4.19
C ALA A 165 12.26 25.77 -3.87
N LYS A 166 12.45 26.19 -2.62
CA LYS A 166 12.31 27.58 -2.18
C LYS A 166 13.36 28.47 -2.87
N GLU A 167 14.62 28.05 -2.92
CA GLU A 167 15.72 28.76 -3.60
C GLU A 167 15.43 28.95 -5.11
N ARG A 168 14.81 27.94 -5.74
CA ARG A 168 14.47 27.93 -7.17
C ARG A 168 13.09 28.53 -7.48
N ASN A 169 12.35 28.92 -6.44
CA ASN A 169 10.96 29.42 -6.54
C ASN A 169 10.01 28.45 -7.31
N VAL A 170 10.24 27.15 -7.17
CA VAL A 170 9.41 26.10 -7.77
C VAL A 170 8.44 25.52 -6.74
N ALA A 171 7.19 25.32 -7.13
CA ALA A 171 6.16 24.72 -6.28
C ALA A 171 6.43 23.23 -6.02
N VAL A 172 6.19 22.79 -4.79
CA VAL A 172 6.36 21.40 -4.38
C VAL A 172 5.11 20.87 -3.71
N ILE A 173 4.75 19.62 -3.99
CA ILE A 173 3.74 18.84 -3.25
C ILE A 173 4.42 17.62 -2.63
N GLU A 174 4.44 17.55 -1.29
CA GLU A 174 4.83 16.38 -0.52
C GLU A 174 3.66 15.40 -0.50
N ALA A 175 3.80 14.26 -1.20
CA ALA A 175 2.71 13.29 -1.33
C ALA A 175 2.47 12.48 -0.05
N TYR A 176 3.53 12.20 0.73
CA TYR A 176 3.50 11.25 1.85
C TYR A 176 3.99 11.82 3.17
N ASP A 177 4.58 12.99 3.17
CA ASP A 177 5.17 13.60 4.36
C ASP A 177 4.74 15.06 4.53
N ARG A 178 5.12 15.66 5.65
CA ARG A 178 4.94 17.08 5.99
C ARG A 178 6.20 17.60 6.67
N VAL A 179 7.29 17.64 5.92
CA VAL A 179 8.58 18.03 6.50
C VAL A 179 8.69 19.54 6.66
N ASP A 180 8.21 20.32 5.70
CA ASP A 180 8.41 21.78 5.69
C ASP A 180 7.28 22.50 4.92
N ALA A 181 6.03 22.15 5.24
CA ALA A 181 4.84 22.71 4.59
C ALA A 181 4.75 24.22 4.80
N GLY A 182 4.39 24.95 3.75
CA GLY A 182 4.29 26.40 3.69
C GLY A 182 5.20 27.01 2.63
N ASP A 183 4.99 28.26 2.28
CA ASP A 183 5.79 29.03 1.33
C ASP A 183 6.09 28.32 -0.01
N GLY A 184 5.02 27.78 -0.64
CA GLY A 184 5.13 27.07 -1.92
C GLY A 184 5.42 25.58 -1.79
N VAL A 185 5.37 25.05 -0.57
CA VAL A 185 5.39 23.63 -0.25
C VAL A 185 4.05 23.23 0.34
N TRP A 186 3.33 22.36 -0.33
CA TRP A 186 2.07 21.77 0.14
C TRP A 186 2.28 20.31 0.50
N SER A 187 1.48 19.83 1.44
CA SER A 187 1.54 18.44 1.88
C SER A 187 0.18 17.77 1.82
N PHE A 188 0.16 16.53 1.38
CA PHE A 188 -1.00 15.65 1.44
C PHE A 188 -1.00 14.72 2.66
N ALA A 189 0.06 14.69 3.46
CA ALA A 189 0.03 14.00 4.73
C ALA A 189 -1.01 14.63 5.68
N LEU A 190 -1.56 13.81 6.55
CA LEU A 190 -2.48 14.28 7.58
C LEU A 190 -1.74 15.31 8.47
N ASP A 191 -2.42 16.40 8.83
CA ASP A 191 -1.90 17.24 9.88
C ASP A 191 -2.06 16.56 11.27
N PRO A 192 -1.36 17.02 12.31
CA PRO A 192 -1.38 16.36 13.62
C PRO A 192 -2.79 16.20 14.23
N GLU A 193 -3.69 17.17 14.00
CA GLU A 193 -5.06 17.08 14.52
C GLU A 193 -5.90 16.07 13.72
N GLN A 194 -5.76 16.06 12.40
CA GLN A 194 -6.39 15.06 11.54
C GLN A 194 -5.89 13.66 11.88
N GLU A 195 -4.58 13.49 12.06
CA GLU A 195 -3.97 12.23 12.46
C GLU A 195 -4.56 11.74 13.79
N LYS A 196 -4.58 12.60 14.80
CA LYS A 196 -5.19 12.31 16.11
C LYS A 196 -6.65 11.87 16.00
N GLN A 197 -7.45 12.55 15.16
CA GLN A 197 -8.86 12.21 14.94
C GLN A 197 -9.01 10.82 14.29
N VAL A 198 -8.20 10.51 13.28
CA VAL A 198 -8.27 9.22 12.56
C VAL A 198 -7.87 8.08 13.51
N TYR A 199 -6.78 8.24 14.27
CA TYR A 199 -6.38 7.25 15.29
C TYR A 199 -7.43 7.09 16.38
N THR A 200 -7.98 8.18 16.93
CA THR A 200 -9.03 8.14 17.94
C THR A 200 -10.25 7.37 17.43
N THR A 201 -10.67 7.61 16.20
CA THR A 201 -11.80 6.91 15.57
C THR A 201 -11.51 5.42 15.41
N ALA A 202 -10.31 5.06 14.96
CA ALA A 202 -9.90 3.66 14.81
C ALA A 202 -9.84 2.93 16.16
N ILE A 203 -9.28 3.55 17.21
CA ILE A 203 -9.21 3.00 18.55
C ILE A 203 -10.61 2.72 19.09
N ARG A 204 -11.54 3.66 18.98
CA ARG A 204 -12.93 3.51 19.44
C ARG A 204 -13.65 2.38 18.71
N SER A 205 -13.48 2.29 17.40
CA SER A 205 -14.06 1.21 16.60
C SER A 205 -13.59 -0.16 17.06
N LEU A 206 -12.30 -0.31 17.33
CA LEU A 206 -11.71 -1.57 17.76
C LEU A 206 -12.04 -1.92 19.23
N ALA A 207 -12.19 -0.91 20.09
CA ALA A 207 -12.57 -1.11 21.49
C ALA A 207 -14.06 -1.45 21.67
N GLY A 208 -14.85 -1.50 20.58
CA GLY A 208 -16.30 -1.73 20.67
C GLY A 208 -17.08 -0.58 21.30
N ALA A 209 -16.47 0.59 21.45
CA ALA A 209 -17.02 1.77 22.10
C ALA A 209 -17.95 2.60 21.19
N SER A 210 -18.48 2.01 20.13
CA SER A 210 -19.33 2.68 19.13
C SER A 210 -20.64 3.27 19.68
N SER A 211 -21.00 2.94 20.93
CA SER A 211 -22.21 3.42 21.61
C SER A 211 -21.96 4.49 22.68
N MET A 212 -20.73 4.81 22.99
CA MET A 212 -20.42 5.87 23.96
C MET A 212 -20.36 7.23 23.27
N GLY A 213 -21.28 8.09 23.64
CA GLY A 213 -21.54 9.48 23.26
C GLY A 213 -20.56 10.24 22.36
N SER A 214 -20.98 11.36 21.86
CA SER A 214 -20.32 12.26 20.88
C SER A 214 -18.99 12.91 21.36
N SER A 215 -18.40 12.50 22.48
CA SER A 215 -17.11 13.00 22.93
C SER A 215 -15.97 12.39 22.14
N GLN A 216 -15.08 13.21 21.59
CA GLN A 216 -13.86 12.81 20.88
C GLN A 216 -12.78 12.24 21.82
N GLN A 217 -13.10 11.93 23.07
CA GLN A 217 -12.17 11.45 24.08
C GLN A 217 -12.14 9.92 24.14
N LEU A 218 -10.97 9.37 24.48
CA LEU A 218 -10.73 7.93 24.65
C LEU A 218 -11.01 7.46 26.09
N ASP A 219 -11.93 8.12 26.79
CA ASP A 219 -12.24 7.83 28.20
C ASP A 219 -12.63 6.38 28.39
N GLY A 220 -11.91 5.69 29.25
CA GLY A 220 -12.13 4.28 29.55
C GLY A 220 -11.56 3.27 28.55
N VAL A 221 -10.93 3.73 27.44
CA VAL A 221 -10.23 2.85 26.51
C VAL A 221 -8.76 2.78 26.87
N ARG A 222 -8.27 1.57 27.12
CA ARG A 222 -6.83 1.34 27.35
C ARG A 222 -6.09 1.33 26.01
N THR A 223 -5.04 2.15 25.90
CA THR A 223 -4.18 2.22 24.72
C THR A 223 -2.72 2.00 25.12
N ILE A 224 -2.03 1.15 24.41
CA ILE A 224 -0.60 0.89 24.62
C ILE A 224 0.13 1.26 23.33
N LEU A 225 1.06 2.20 23.44
CA LEU A 225 1.96 2.53 22.32
C LEU A 225 3.11 1.52 22.29
N LEU A 226 3.30 0.91 21.13
CA LEU A 226 4.48 0.13 20.75
C LEU A 226 5.37 1.04 19.92
N ASP A 227 6.33 1.66 20.58
CA ASP A 227 7.16 2.74 20.05
C ASP A 227 8.49 2.21 19.53
N ALA A 228 8.70 2.27 18.23
CA ALA A 228 9.97 1.88 17.63
C ALA A 228 11.05 2.96 17.70
N GLY A 229 10.70 4.17 18.14
CA GLY A 229 11.63 5.32 18.15
C GLY A 229 11.91 5.90 16.75
N GLU A 230 11.27 5.38 15.72
CA GLU A 230 11.37 5.83 14.33
C GLU A 230 10.13 6.68 13.99
N GLY A 231 10.31 7.97 13.75
CA GLY A 231 9.22 8.90 13.49
C GLY A 231 8.48 9.38 14.75
N SER A 232 7.47 10.23 14.56
CA SER A 232 6.66 10.75 15.65
C SER A 232 5.48 9.82 15.95
N ALA A 233 5.27 9.47 17.21
CA ALA A 233 4.05 8.80 17.63
C ALA A 233 2.87 9.81 17.62
N PRO A 234 1.66 9.38 17.23
CA PRO A 234 0.46 10.23 17.32
C PRO A 234 0.26 10.76 18.74
N ASP A 235 -0.18 12.03 18.86
CA ASP A 235 -0.46 12.66 20.16
C ASP A 235 -1.77 12.14 20.75
N LEU A 236 -1.70 11.01 21.46
CA LEU A 236 -2.83 10.31 22.07
C LEU A 236 -2.56 10.03 23.55
N PRO A 237 -3.63 9.89 24.38
CA PRO A 237 -3.50 9.52 25.79
C PRO A 237 -3.19 8.03 25.90
N TYR A 238 -1.91 7.65 25.85
CA TYR A 238 -1.49 6.27 26.06
C TYR A 238 -1.47 5.90 27.53
N THR A 239 -2.05 4.74 27.85
CA THR A 239 -1.98 4.15 29.19
C THR A 239 -0.55 3.68 29.53
N HIS A 240 0.12 3.11 28.53
CA HIS A 240 1.51 2.67 28.61
C HIS A 240 2.23 2.91 27.28
N ARG A 241 3.55 3.11 27.36
CA ARG A 241 4.46 3.14 26.23
C ARG A 241 5.51 2.04 26.40
N VAL A 242 5.62 1.18 25.41
CA VAL A 242 6.57 0.07 25.37
C VAL A 242 7.50 0.28 24.19
N GLN A 243 8.80 0.37 24.45
CA GLN A 243 9.79 0.45 23.37
C GLN A 243 9.85 -0.90 22.66
N VAL A 244 9.86 -0.85 21.34
CA VAL A 244 9.97 -2.03 20.48
C VAL A 244 11.16 -1.89 19.53
N SER A 245 11.75 -3.03 19.19
CA SER A 245 12.83 -3.09 18.22
C SER A 245 12.60 -4.31 17.31
N ALA A 246 13.13 -4.24 16.10
CA ALA A 246 13.15 -5.39 15.19
C ALA A 246 14.12 -6.51 15.65
N ASP A 247 15.00 -6.21 16.61
CA ASP A 247 15.95 -7.16 17.21
C ASP A 247 15.22 -8.25 18.00
N GLU A 248 15.61 -9.51 17.78
CA GLU A 248 14.90 -10.68 18.32
C GLU A 248 14.99 -10.80 19.85
N ASP A 249 16.12 -10.42 20.46
CA ASP A 249 16.29 -10.53 21.91
C ASP A 249 15.52 -9.41 22.63
N SER A 250 15.58 -8.18 22.13
CA SER A 250 14.76 -7.07 22.62
C SER A 250 13.26 -7.37 22.47
N MET A 251 12.86 -8.05 21.41
CA MET A 251 11.46 -8.43 21.20
C MET A 251 10.97 -9.44 22.25
N LYS A 252 11.80 -10.35 22.72
CA LYS A 252 11.41 -11.29 23.80
C LYS A 252 11.06 -10.56 25.09
N ASP A 253 11.83 -9.54 25.45
CA ASP A 253 11.56 -8.76 26.66
C ASP A 253 10.31 -7.87 26.48
N THR A 254 10.14 -7.28 25.30
CA THR A 254 8.92 -6.56 24.90
C THR A 254 7.68 -7.45 25.03
N LEU A 255 7.72 -8.71 24.55
CA LEU A 255 6.60 -9.63 24.66
C LEU A 255 6.27 -10.03 26.09
N LYS A 256 7.27 -10.19 26.97
CA LYS A 256 7.06 -10.44 28.41
C LYS A 256 6.34 -9.24 29.06
N GLU A 257 6.82 -8.04 28.81
CA GLU A 257 6.19 -6.83 29.35
C GLU A 257 4.76 -6.65 28.83
N LEU A 258 4.53 -6.83 27.53
CA LEU A 258 3.19 -6.80 26.94
C LEU A 258 2.27 -7.86 27.60
N THR A 259 2.74 -9.11 27.76
CA THR A 259 1.96 -10.17 28.39
C THR A 259 1.56 -9.77 29.79
N ARG A 260 2.47 -9.15 30.55
CA ARG A 260 2.19 -8.63 31.90
C ARG A 260 1.11 -7.53 31.87
N LEU A 261 1.24 -6.56 30.96
CA LEU A 261 0.27 -5.45 30.80
C LEU A 261 -1.11 -5.94 30.34
N LEU A 262 -1.14 -6.92 29.43
CA LEU A 262 -2.38 -7.52 28.92
C LEU A 262 -3.07 -8.41 29.95
N GLY A 263 -2.30 -9.01 30.87
CA GLY A 263 -2.83 -9.84 31.99
C GLY A 263 -3.54 -9.04 33.07
N ASP A 264 -3.37 -7.72 33.10
CA ASP A 264 -4.07 -6.85 34.03
C ASP A 264 -5.54 -6.64 33.63
N LYS A 265 -6.44 -7.40 34.28
CA LYS A 265 -7.91 -7.36 34.06
C LYS A 265 -8.63 -6.28 34.85
N SER A 266 -7.93 -5.37 35.50
CA SER A 266 -8.53 -4.36 36.40
C SER A 266 -9.51 -3.42 35.70
N SER A 267 -9.42 -3.26 34.38
CA SER A 267 -10.23 -2.35 33.57
C SER A 267 -11.25 -2.99 32.61
N GLY A 268 -11.43 -4.31 32.66
CA GLY A 268 -12.52 -5.01 31.95
C GLY A 268 -12.44 -5.09 30.41
N SER A 269 -11.66 -4.27 29.73
CA SER A 269 -11.50 -4.28 28.26
C SER A 269 -10.09 -4.63 27.83
N SER A 270 -9.96 -5.35 26.69
CA SER A 270 -8.65 -5.55 26.04
C SER A 270 -8.10 -4.23 25.56
N PRO A 271 -6.83 -3.90 25.84
CA PRO A 271 -6.23 -2.69 25.32
C PRO A 271 -6.03 -2.75 23.81
N VAL A 272 -6.10 -1.59 23.17
CA VAL A 272 -5.73 -1.41 21.76
C VAL A 272 -4.24 -1.08 21.70
N LEU A 273 -3.50 -1.80 20.88
CA LEU A 273 -2.08 -1.58 20.62
C LEU A 273 -1.93 -0.61 19.46
N VAL A 274 -1.17 0.46 19.64
CA VAL A 274 -0.81 1.40 18.57
C VAL A 274 0.65 1.17 18.23
N LEU A 275 0.94 0.82 17.00
CA LEU A 275 2.28 0.45 16.53
C LEU A 275 2.83 1.53 15.61
N THR A 276 4.02 2.04 15.93
CA THR A 276 4.78 3.00 15.12
C THR A 276 6.09 2.40 14.61
N GLY A 277 6.77 3.11 13.73
CA GLY A 277 8.07 2.73 13.19
C GLY A 277 8.04 2.46 11.68
N SER A 278 9.19 2.09 11.13
CA SER A 278 9.33 1.76 9.71
C SER A 278 8.46 0.55 9.30
N ALA A 279 8.26 0.39 8.01
CA ALA A 279 7.50 -0.75 7.44
C ALA A 279 8.05 -2.09 7.93
N SER A 280 9.37 -2.24 7.98
CA SER A 280 10.04 -3.46 8.44
C SER A 280 9.85 -3.71 9.93
N THR A 281 9.98 -2.68 10.74
CA THR A 281 9.76 -2.79 12.19
C THR A 281 8.32 -3.14 12.50
N GLN A 282 7.34 -2.45 11.89
CA GLN A 282 5.93 -2.77 12.07
C GLN A 282 5.60 -4.21 11.67
N ALA A 283 6.11 -4.70 10.53
CA ALA A 283 5.89 -6.07 10.07
C ALA A 283 6.46 -7.10 11.05
N ASN A 284 7.69 -6.89 11.54
CA ASN A 284 8.36 -7.79 12.48
C ASN A 284 7.68 -7.81 13.85
N VAL A 285 7.29 -6.66 14.37
CA VAL A 285 6.55 -6.57 15.64
C VAL A 285 5.21 -7.28 15.53
N LEU A 286 4.43 -6.98 14.48
CA LEU A 286 3.13 -7.61 14.26
C LEU A 286 3.24 -9.14 14.17
N ARG A 287 4.20 -9.65 13.40
CA ARG A 287 4.48 -11.09 13.34
C ARG A 287 4.81 -11.67 14.71
N SER A 288 5.61 -10.97 15.50
CA SER A 288 6.01 -11.43 16.84
C SER A 288 4.84 -11.49 17.80
N LEU A 289 3.93 -10.51 17.75
CA LEU A 289 2.67 -10.52 18.49
C LEU A 289 1.81 -11.73 18.11
N GLN A 290 1.66 -12.01 16.83
CA GLN A 290 0.89 -13.15 16.32
C GLN A 290 1.49 -14.48 16.77
N ARG A 291 2.81 -14.66 16.69
CA ARG A 291 3.51 -15.86 17.18
C ARG A 291 3.36 -16.08 18.69
N ALA A 292 3.31 -15.00 19.45
CA ALA A 292 3.08 -15.05 20.89
C ALA A 292 1.60 -15.28 21.26
N GLY A 293 0.69 -15.38 20.29
CA GLY A 293 -0.73 -15.57 20.53
C GLY A 293 -1.43 -14.33 21.11
N ILE A 294 -0.84 -13.14 20.95
CA ILE A 294 -1.44 -11.88 21.37
C ILE A 294 -2.54 -11.50 20.38
N THR A 295 -3.78 -11.49 20.84
CA THR A 295 -4.98 -11.23 20.03
C THR A 295 -5.57 -9.82 20.23
N SER A 296 -4.91 -8.99 21.03
CA SER A 296 -5.33 -7.59 21.23
C SER A 296 -5.41 -6.86 19.87
N PRO A 297 -6.40 -5.97 19.68
CA PRO A 297 -6.48 -5.15 18.47
C PRO A 297 -5.22 -4.32 18.26
N VAL A 298 -4.74 -4.26 17.02
CA VAL A 298 -3.55 -3.51 16.63
C VAL A 298 -3.91 -2.43 15.61
N ILE A 299 -3.42 -1.23 15.83
CA ILE A 299 -3.43 -0.15 14.85
C ILE A 299 -1.99 0.07 14.39
N ALA A 300 -1.74 -0.15 13.12
CA ALA A 300 -0.48 0.15 12.46
C ALA A 300 -0.54 1.51 11.76
N GLY A 301 0.59 2.20 11.68
CA GLY A 301 0.71 3.49 10.99
C GLY A 301 0.77 3.35 9.46
N GLU A 302 0.87 4.50 8.77
CA GLU A 302 0.84 4.58 7.29
C GLU A 302 1.95 3.76 6.61
N GLU A 303 3.09 3.53 7.26
CA GLU A 303 4.16 2.68 6.73
C GLU A 303 3.68 1.26 6.41
N ALA A 304 2.61 0.80 7.07
CA ALA A 304 1.96 -0.48 6.77
C ALA A 304 1.17 -0.49 5.45
N LEU A 305 1.03 0.66 4.77
CA LEU A 305 0.43 0.78 3.43
C LEU A 305 1.46 0.55 2.31
N THR A 306 2.70 0.25 2.64
CA THR A 306 3.79 0.07 1.68
C THR A 306 4.06 -1.41 1.37
N GLU A 307 4.73 -1.65 0.25
CA GLU A 307 5.11 -3.01 -0.18
C GLU A 307 5.99 -3.73 0.83
N PRO A 308 7.05 -3.11 1.39
CA PRO A 308 7.93 -3.80 2.32
C PRO A 308 7.22 -4.36 3.56
N PHE A 309 6.24 -3.62 4.10
CA PHE A 309 5.44 -4.12 5.23
C PHE A 309 4.71 -5.41 4.86
N THR A 310 3.94 -5.39 3.77
CA THR A 310 3.15 -6.56 3.37
C THR A 310 4.04 -7.75 3.01
N ARG A 311 5.09 -7.51 2.26
CA ARG A 311 6.05 -8.55 1.87
C ARG A 311 6.70 -9.18 3.08
N LEU A 312 7.31 -8.38 3.97
CA LEU A 312 8.00 -8.88 5.15
C LEU A 312 7.07 -9.61 6.12
N LEU A 313 5.84 -9.10 6.31
CA LEU A 313 4.85 -9.77 7.15
C LEU A 313 4.53 -11.17 6.62
N LEU A 314 4.23 -11.29 5.33
CA LEU A 314 3.81 -12.55 4.71
C LEU A 314 4.96 -13.54 4.55
N GLU A 315 6.14 -13.10 4.07
CA GLU A 315 7.33 -13.95 3.92
C GLU A 315 7.77 -14.55 5.26
N ASN A 316 7.57 -13.82 6.34
CA ASN A 316 7.89 -14.27 7.70
C ASN A 316 6.76 -15.07 8.37
N GLY A 317 5.70 -15.43 7.64
CA GLY A 317 4.59 -16.25 8.13
C GLY A 317 3.61 -15.51 9.03
N GLY A 318 3.58 -14.18 8.97
CA GLY A 318 2.51 -13.36 9.56
C GLY A 318 1.31 -13.25 8.62
N SER A 319 0.24 -12.63 9.09
CA SER A 319 -0.99 -12.45 8.32
C SER A 319 -1.69 -11.14 8.68
N LEU A 320 -2.49 -10.62 7.76
CA LEU A 320 -3.44 -9.54 8.02
C LEU A 320 -4.75 -10.17 8.53
N THR A 321 -5.14 -9.82 9.76
CA THR A 321 -6.31 -10.36 10.44
C THR A 321 -7.31 -9.25 10.78
N ASP A 322 -8.54 -9.62 11.12
CA ASP A 322 -9.62 -8.65 11.37
C ASP A 322 -9.39 -7.72 12.56
N ASN A 323 -8.47 -8.06 13.46
CA ASN A 323 -8.08 -7.23 14.59
C ASN A 323 -6.99 -6.20 14.26
N ILE A 324 -6.54 -6.12 13.01
CA ILE A 324 -5.55 -5.13 12.57
C ILE A 324 -6.26 -4.04 11.78
N ARG A 325 -5.92 -2.79 12.09
CA ARG A 325 -6.30 -1.60 11.29
C ARG A 325 -5.04 -0.86 10.90
N ILE A 326 -5.02 -0.36 9.70
CA ILE A 326 -3.96 0.53 9.23
C ILE A 326 -4.57 1.92 9.16
N VAL A 327 -3.94 2.87 9.83
CA VAL A 327 -4.35 4.26 9.85
C VAL A 327 -3.54 5.04 8.84
N GLY A 328 -4.24 5.79 8.00
CA GLY A 328 -3.65 6.60 6.96
C GLY A 328 -4.73 7.20 6.07
N ARG A 329 -4.34 7.80 4.96
CA ARG A 329 -5.28 8.34 3.98
C ARG A 329 -6.12 7.24 3.35
N VAL A 330 -7.33 7.62 2.93
CA VAL A 330 -8.26 6.70 2.27
C VAL A 330 -7.62 6.15 1.00
N GLN A 331 -7.58 4.82 0.90
CA GLN A 331 -7.03 4.12 -0.26
C GLN A 331 -8.02 4.15 -1.43
N ALA A 332 -7.51 4.32 -2.65
CA ALA A 332 -8.33 4.37 -3.86
C ALA A 332 -9.26 3.16 -4.02
N ARG A 333 -8.79 1.95 -3.67
CA ARG A 333 -9.61 0.73 -3.74
C ARG A 333 -10.77 0.73 -2.74
N ALA A 334 -10.56 1.29 -1.54
CA ALA A 334 -11.61 1.43 -0.54
C ALA A 334 -12.62 2.51 -0.96
N ALA A 335 -12.15 3.67 -1.44
CA ALA A 335 -12.99 4.74 -1.94
C ALA A 335 -13.84 4.30 -3.15
N ALA A 336 -13.30 3.44 -4.02
CA ALA A 336 -14.01 2.92 -5.19
C ALA A 336 -15.29 2.12 -4.88
N LEU A 337 -15.50 1.73 -3.62
CA LEU A 337 -16.71 1.06 -3.16
C LEU A 337 -17.85 2.05 -2.85
N SER A 338 -17.57 3.35 -2.79
CA SER A 338 -18.60 4.37 -2.60
C SER A 338 -19.42 4.59 -3.87
N ALA A 339 -20.71 4.92 -3.71
CA ALA A 339 -21.61 5.20 -4.81
C ALA A 339 -21.60 6.67 -5.30
N ASP A 340 -20.80 7.51 -4.67
CA ASP A 340 -20.67 8.95 -4.95
C ASP A 340 -19.64 9.29 -6.05
N ASP A 341 -19.37 10.57 -6.27
CA ASP A 341 -18.38 11.04 -7.24
C ASP A 341 -16.97 10.57 -6.88
N ALA A 342 -16.63 10.54 -5.58
CA ALA A 342 -15.32 10.06 -5.12
C ALA A 342 -15.13 8.57 -5.43
N GLY A 343 -16.18 7.76 -5.26
CA GLY A 343 -16.17 6.36 -5.65
C GLY A 343 -16.00 6.16 -7.16
N ARG A 344 -16.68 6.99 -7.99
CA ARG A 344 -16.52 6.95 -9.45
C ARG A 344 -15.10 7.32 -9.90
N ALA A 345 -14.55 8.40 -9.36
CA ALA A 345 -13.19 8.84 -9.67
C ALA A 345 -12.15 7.78 -9.24
N SER A 346 -12.34 7.19 -8.07
CA SER A 346 -11.49 6.11 -7.55
C SER A 346 -11.61 4.83 -8.38
N SER A 347 -12.82 4.48 -8.83
CA SER A 347 -13.05 3.36 -9.76
C SER A 347 -12.36 3.58 -11.11
N ALA A 348 -12.36 4.83 -11.62
CA ALA A 348 -11.62 5.20 -12.83
C ALA A 348 -10.12 4.98 -12.67
N PHE A 349 -9.57 5.40 -11.54
CA PHE A 349 -8.17 5.17 -11.21
C PHE A 349 -7.84 3.66 -11.15
N VAL A 350 -8.59 2.89 -10.35
CA VAL A 350 -8.36 1.44 -10.19
C VAL A 350 -8.48 0.71 -11.53
N SER A 351 -9.48 1.04 -12.36
CA SER A 351 -9.65 0.46 -13.69
C SER A 351 -8.48 0.82 -14.61
N THR A 352 -7.93 2.03 -14.48
CA THR A 352 -6.75 2.44 -15.24
C THR A 352 -5.51 1.67 -14.82
N VAL A 353 -5.30 1.48 -13.51
CA VAL A 353 -4.20 0.66 -12.98
C VAL A 353 -4.26 -0.76 -13.55
N GLU A 354 -5.43 -1.40 -13.54
CA GLU A 354 -5.59 -2.75 -14.09
C GLU A 354 -5.36 -2.79 -15.62
N ARG A 355 -5.80 -1.78 -16.34
CA ARG A 355 -5.51 -1.64 -17.77
C ARG A 355 -4.02 -1.53 -18.05
N MET A 356 -3.33 -0.63 -17.33
CA MET A 356 -1.87 -0.43 -17.47
C MET A 356 -1.08 -1.67 -17.06
N LYS A 357 -1.52 -2.37 -16.03
CA LYS A 357 -0.91 -3.63 -15.57
C LYS A 357 -0.91 -4.71 -16.65
N ASN A 358 -1.97 -4.76 -17.46
CA ASN A 358 -2.14 -5.74 -18.52
C ASN A 358 -1.42 -5.34 -19.82
N ASP A 359 -0.86 -4.15 -19.91
CA ASP A 359 -0.07 -3.68 -21.06
C ASP A 359 1.43 -3.88 -20.77
N SER A 360 2.01 -4.92 -21.36
CA SER A 360 3.41 -5.27 -21.16
C SER A 360 4.41 -4.23 -21.73
N SER A 361 3.95 -3.32 -22.59
CA SER A 361 4.79 -2.26 -23.16
C SER A 361 4.99 -1.10 -22.18
N LEU A 362 4.10 -0.94 -21.20
CA LEU A 362 4.17 0.15 -20.25
C LEU A 362 5.27 -0.07 -19.21
N LYS A 363 6.04 0.98 -19.02
CA LYS A 363 7.08 1.03 -18.00
C LYS A 363 6.61 1.81 -16.77
N ASP A 364 7.25 1.51 -15.65
CA ASP A 364 7.13 2.23 -14.40
C ASP A 364 7.62 3.68 -14.51
N LEU A 365 7.56 4.45 -13.45
CA LEU A 365 7.97 5.85 -13.41
C LEU A 365 9.46 6.03 -13.74
N SER A 366 10.31 5.08 -13.36
CA SER A 366 11.75 5.11 -13.69
C SER A 366 12.06 4.78 -15.16
N GLY A 367 11.13 4.12 -15.86
CA GLY A 367 11.33 3.60 -17.21
C GLY A 367 12.12 2.30 -17.30
N GLU A 368 12.53 1.73 -16.17
CA GLU A 368 13.38 0.54 -16.13
C GLU A 368 12.56 -0.75 -16.12
N GLN A 369 11.53 -0.82 -15.29
CA GLN A 369 10.74 -2.03 -15.10
C GLN A 369 9.37 -1.95 -15.80
N ALA A 370 8.75 -3.11 -16.00
CA ALA A 370 7.36 -3.15 -16.44
C ALA A 370 6.45 -2.60 -15.33
N PHE A 371 5.49 -1.74 -15.67
CA PHE A 371 4.53 -1.18 -14.73
C PHE A 371 3.76 -2.25 -13.95
N SER A 372 3.52 -3.41 -14.56
CA SER A 372 2.83 -4.54 -13.92
C SER A 372 3.43 -5.00 -12.60
N LYS A 373 4.75 -4.80 -12.39
CA LYS A 373 5.44 -5.19 -11.15
C LYS A 373 5.10 -4.29 -9.96
N SER A 374 4.74 -3.03 -10.22
CA SER A 374 4.45 -2.02 -9.21
C SER A 374 2.97 -1.61 -9.16
N ALA A 375 2.18 -2.03 -10.14
CA ALA A 375 0.80 -1.59 -10.37
C ALA A 375 -0.10 -1.65 -9.13
N VAL A 376 0.02 -2.70 -8.30
CA VAL A 376 -0.84 -2.90 -7.13
C VAL A 376 -0.61 -1.84 -6.04
N TRP A 377 0.54 -1.21 -6.05
CA TRP A 377 0.96 -0.22 -5.06
C TRP A 377 0.74 1.23 -5.50
N ALA A 378 0.45 1.45 -6.80
CA ALA A 378 0.11 2.78 -7.30
C ALA A 378 -1.04 3.39 -6.48
N ASP A 379 -0.87 4.61 -6.01
CA ASP A 379 -1.76 5.20 -5.01
C ASP A 379 -2.37 6.55 -5.39
N ALA A 380 -3.30 7.03 -4.55
CA ALA A 380 -4.00 8.28 -4.74
C ALA A 380 -3.12 9.52 -4.49
N PRO A 381 -2.27 9.60 -3.44
CA PRO A 381 -1.51 10.82 -3.16
C PRO A 381 -0.60 11.24 -4.32
N SER A 382 0.23 10.34 -4.84
CA SER A 382 1.12 10.66 -5.96
C SER A 382 0.37 10.94 -7.26
N HIS A 383 -0.76 10.25 -7.51
CA HIS A 383 -1.67 10.56 -8.61
C HIS A 383 -2.21 11.99 -8.51
N ASN A 384 -2.78 12.33 -7.36
CA ASN A 384 -3.42 13.63 -7.13
C ASN A 384 -2.41 14.79 -7.17
N ALA A 385 -1.17 14.57 -6.70
CA ALA A 385 -0.13 15.58 -6.76
C ALA A 385 0.27 15.92 -8.20
N LEU A 386 0.46 14.90 -9.06
CA LEU A 386 0.71 15.14 -10.48
C LEU A 386 -0.49 15.82 -11.15
N LEU A 387 -1.71 15.37 -10.83
CA LEU A 387 -2.95 15.93 -11.38
C LEU A 387 -3.10 17.41 -11.00
N ALA A 388 -2.81 17.79 -9.76
CA ALA A 388 -2.88 19.18 -9.31
C ALA A 388 -1.93 20.09 -10.10
N PHE A 389 -0.71 19.64 -10.36
CA PHE A 389 0.22 20.37 -11.24
C PHE A 389 -0.28 20.44 -12.69
N ALA A 390 -0.86 19.37 -13.21
CA ALA A 390 -1.44 19.38 -14.55
C ALA A 390 -2.59 20.41 -14.65
N TYR A 391 -3.46 20.47 -13.65
CA TYR A 391 -4.51 21.50 -13.57
C TYR A 391 -3.90 22.89 -13.45
N ALA A 392 -2.96 23.11 -12.54
CA ALA A 392 -2.32 24.42 -12.38
C ALA A 392 -1.68 24.89 -13.70
N THR A 393 -0.97 24.00 -14.39
CA THR A 393 -0.33 24.32 -15.67
C THR A 393 -1.34 24.59 -16.80
N SER A 394 -2.52 24.00 -16.77
CA SER A 394 -3.58 24.25 -17.75
C SER A 394 -4.26 25.64 -17.58
N HIS A 395 -4.09 26.28 -16.45
CA HIS A 395 -4.68 27.58 -16.13
C HIS A 395 -3.71 28.76 -16.19
N VAL A 396 -2.41 28.51 -16.43
CA VAL A 396 -1.43 29.57 -16.60
C VAL A 396 -1.34 30.04 -18.05
N ARG A 397 -1.09 31.33 -18.25
CA ARG A 397 -0.78 31.92 -19.57
C ARG A 397 0.71 31.81 -19.88
N GLU A 398 1.53 31.97 -18.86
CA GLU A 398 2.98 31.91 -18.94
C GLU A 398 3.46 30.63 -18.25
N TYR A 399 4.23 29.83 -18.94
CA TYR A 399 4.78 28.56 -18.43
C TYR A 399 6.03 28.85 -17.58
N THR A 400 5.80 29.45 -16.40
CA THR A 400 6.85 29.70 -15.41
C THR A 400 6.50 29.04 -14.08
N PRO A 401 7.49 28.61 -13.28
CA PRO A 401 7.26 28.04 -11.97
C PRO A 401 6.44 28.95 -11.04
N GLU A 402 6.70 30.26 -11.09
CA GLU A 402 6.00 31.27 -10.28
C GLU A 402 4.52 31.38 -10.64
N ALA A 403 4.18 31.31 -11.93
CA ALA A 403 2.79 31.34 -12.38
C ALA A 403 2.04 30.08 -11.92
N VAL A 404 2.67 28.90 -12.04
CA VAL A 404 2.12 27.62 -11.58
C VAL A 404 1.93 27.62 -10.07
N ARG A 405 2.92 28.08 -9.30
CA ARG A 405 2.85 28.21 -7.85
C ARG A 405 1.67 29.08 -7.41
N ARG A 406 1.47 30.22 -8.08
CA ARG A 406 0.37 31.15 -7.76
C ARG A 406 -1.01 30.52 -8.03
N VAL A 407 -1.17 29.83 -9.16
CA VAL A 407 -2.41 29.13 -9.47
C VAL A 407 -2.65 27.98 -8.49
N LEU A 408 -1.64 27.20 -8.20
CA LEU A 408 -1.73 26.08 -7.27
C LEU A 408 -2.25 26.54 -5.90
N GLY A 409 -1.75 27.64 -5.35
CA GLY A 409 -2.17 28.18 -4.06
C GLY A 409 -3.63 28.68 -3.98
N THR A 410 -4.38 28.61 -5.08
CA THR A 410 -5.81 28.95 -5.12
C THR A 410 -6.66 27.83 -5.70
N LEU A 411 -6.01 26.70 -5.99
CA LEU A 411 -6.64 25.59 -6.68
C LEU A 411 -7.47 24.75 -5.69
N ARG A 412 -8.68 24.42 -6.12
CA ARG A 412 -9.53 23.45 -5.43
C ARG A 412 -9.95 22.41 -6.43
N LEU A 413 -9.72 21.17 -6.10
CA LEU A 413 -10.07 20.03 -6.95
C LEU A 413 -10.88 19.03 -6.15
N ASP A 414 -11.89 18.48 -6.78
CA ASP A 414 -12.72 17.43 -6.21
C ASP A 414 -12.80 16.20 -7.15
N ALA A 415 -13.65 15.29 -6.81
CA ALA A 415 -13.84 14.07 -7.59
C ALA A 415 -14.33 14.33 -9.03
N LYS A 416 -15.00 15.47 -9.31
CA LYS A 416 -15.41 15.86 -10.66
C LYS A 416 -14.20 16.26 -11.51
N ASP A 417 -13.16 16.76 -10.85
CA ASP A 417 -11.85 17.02 -11.45
C ASP A 417 -10.97 15.79 -11.51
N SER A 418 -11.52 14.62 -11.23
CA SER A 418 -10.83 13.32 -11.25
C SER A 418 -9.82 13.10 -10.13
N THR A 419 -9.90 13.85 -9.02
CA THR A 419 -9.13 13.51 -7.83
C THR A 419 -9.59 12.17 -7.28
N VAL A 420 -8.65 11.41 -6.73
CA VAL A 420 -8.86 10.04 -6.25
C VAL A 420 -8.99 10.05 -4.74
N ALA A 421 -10.05 9.42 -4.24
CA ALA A 421 -10.33 9.19 -2.83
C ALA A 421 -10.64 10.43 -1.97
N TYR A 422 -10.12 11.60 -2.26
CA TYR A 422 -10.34 12.83 -1.48
C TYR A 422 -10.17 14.10 -2.34
N SER A 423 -10.79 15.19 -1.88
CA SER A 423 -10.65 16.51 -2.49
C SER A 423 -9.36 17.21 -2.05
N LEU A 424 -8.89 18.16 -2.87
CA LEU A 424 -7.69 18.95 -2.62
C LEU A 424 -8.08 20.42 -2.44
N ASP A 425 -7.52 21.06 -1.43
CA ASP A 425 -7.64 22.51 -1.16
C ASP A 425 -6.23 23.01 -0.82
N PHE A 426 -5.67 23.88 -1.68
CA PHE A 426 -4.27 24.33 -1.60
C PHE A 426 -4.14 25.71 -0.98
#